data_4d8652ca9f52b6422f54997cd2bf833a
#
_entry.id   4d8652ca9f52b6422f54997cd2bf833a
#
_cell.length_a   1.000
_cell.length_b   1.000
_cell.length_c   1.000
_cell.angle_alpha   90.00
_cell.angle_beta   90.00
_cell.angle_gamma   90.00
#
_symmetry.space_group_name_H-M   'P 1'
#
loop_
_entity.id
_entity.type
_entity.pdbx_description
1 polymer ?
#
loop_
_entity_poly.entity_id
_entity_poly.type
_entity_poly.pdbx_seq_one_letter_code
_entity_poly.pdbx_strand_id
1 'polypeptide(L)'
;PVRVTTLTPSNQMPFKDDRIDLVMNQYSNYDKNEVARVLRPGGYFIVNQNGTENLKEFLSLYMPLSLTGIWDVTSCQNTLSDAGFKIEESHEDFGFIRFRNLNQIRTYFKTAAPEVAGDVKKFVNFYTKAFNEIKENGFFKMTTYRFIVVARNK
;
A
#
# COMPACT_ATOMS: atom_id res chain seq x y z
N PRO A 1 -1.39 -29.33 -2.37
CA PRO A 1 -2.40 -28.68 -3.21
C PRO A 1 -2.60 -27.25 -2.74
N VAL A 2 -2.49 -26.31 -3.67
CA VAL A 2 -2.80 -24.89 -3.41
C VAL A 2 -4.32 -24.75 -3.30
N ARG A 3 -4.78 -24.17 -2.19
CA ARG A 3 -6.19 -23.77 -2.04
C ARG A 3 -6.29 -22.27 -2.22
N VAL A 4 -7.10 -21.84 -3.17
CA VAL A 4 -7.45 -20.43 -3.34
C VAL A 4 -8.79 -20.20 -2.66
N THR A 5 -8.85 -19.20 -1.78
CA THR A 5 -10.07 -18.75 -1.13
C THR A 5 -10.19 -17.25 -1.23
N THR A 6 -11.40 -16.76 -1.42
CA THR A 6 -11.69 -15.33 -1.35
C THR A 6 -12.15 -15.02 0.06
N LEU A 7 -11.46 -14.07 0.72
CA LEU A 7 -11.87 -13.63 2.04
C LEU A 7 -13.06 -12.66 1.90
N THR A 8 -14.07 -12.88 2.75
CA THR A 8 -15.15 -11.93 2.92
C THR A 8 -14.73 -10.77 3.83
N PRO A 9 -15.44 -9.64 3.84
CA PRO A 9 -15.10 -8.45 4.65
C PRO A 9 -15.02 -8.67 6.17
N SER A 10 -15.38 -9.86 6.66
CA SER A 10 -15.37 -10.19 8.10
C SER A 10 -13.98 -10.35 8.70
N ASN A 11 -12.91 -10.15 7.94
CA ASN A 11 -11.52 -10.33 8.37
C ASN A 11 -11.19 -11.71 8.95
N GLN A 12 -12.12 -12.67 8.91
CA GLN A 12 -11.90 -14.03 9.39
C GLN A 12 -11.41 -14.91 8.24
N MET A 13 -10.21 -15.46 8.42
CA MET A 13 -9.65 -16.43 7.49
C MET A 13 -10.23 -17.83 7.77
N PRO A 14 -10.62 -18.60 6.74
CA PRO A 14 -11.25 -19.92 6.91
C PRO A 14 -10.24 -21.00 7.30
N PHE A 15 -9.31 -20.67 8.17
CA PHE A 15 -8.28 -21.57 8.68
C PHE A 15 -8.39 -21.70 10.20
N LYS A 16 -8.05 -22.90 10.70
CA LYS A 16 -7.91 -23.11 12.14
C LYS A 16 -6.66 -22.43 12.65
N ASP A 17 -6.61 -22.23 13.96
CA ASP A 17 -5.46 -21.69 14.66
C ASP A 17 -4.20 -22.53 14.39
N ASP A 18 -3.06 -21.89 14.30
CA ASP A 18 -1.72 -22.51 14.19
C ASP A 18 -1.56 -23.45 13.00
N ARG A 19 -2.13 -23.14 11.83
CA ARG A 19 -2.11 -24.04 10.66
C ARG A 19 -1.33 -23.54 9.46
N ILE A 20 -0.98 -22.28 9.43
CA ILE A 20 -0.34 -21.65 8.28
C ILE A 20 1.14 -21.39 8.56
N ASP A 21 2.01 -21.75 7.64
CA ASP A 21 3.45 -21.50 7.75
C ASP A 21 3.83 -20.09 7.32
N LEU A 22 3.12 -19.55 6.31
CA LEU A 22 3.42 -18.28 5.70
C LEU A 22 2.12 -17.58 5.25
N VAL A 23 1.96 -16.34 5.70
CA VAL A 23 0.96 -15.40 5.15
C VAL A 23 1.69 -14.29 4.42
N MET A 24 1.22 -13.94 3.23
CA MET A 24 1.72 -12.80 2.46
C MET A 24 0.57 -11.83 2.22
N ASN A 25 0.80 -10.56 2.54
CA ASN A 25 -0.12 -9.47 2.24
C ASN A 25 0.54 -8.51 1.26
N GLN A 26 -0.17 -8.16 0.19
CA GLN A 26 0.29 -7.20 -0.79
C GLN A 26 -0.82 -6.18 -1.08
N TYR A 27 -0.55 -4.91 -0.76
CA TYR A 27 -1.41 -3.75 -1.03
C TYR A 27 -2.86 -3.92 -0.56
N SER A 28 -3.08 -4.63 0.54
CA SER A 28 -4.41 -4.92 1.08
C SER A 28 -4.46 -4.70 2.58
N ASN A 29 -5.64 -4.42 3.10
CA ASN A 29 -5.87 -4.39 4.54
C ASN A 29 -5.78 -5.80 5.11
N TYR A 30 -5.41 -5.89 6.38
CA TYR A 30 -5.36 -7.14 7.13
C TYR A 30 -5.68 -6.89 8.61
N ASP A 31 -6.20 -7.91 9.27
CA ASP A 31 -6.30 -7.95 10.72
C ASP A 31 -5.08 -8.68 11.29
N LYS A 32 -4.23 -7.94 12.00
CA LYS A 32 -2.99 -8.47 12.56
C LYS A 32 -3.21 -9.62 13.56
N ASN A 33 -4.31 -9.57 14.32
CA ASN A 33 -4.64 -10.59 15.31
C ASN A 33 -5.10 -11.88 14.63
N GLU A 34 -5.86 -11.75 13.54
CA GLU A 34 -6.31 -12.88 12.75
C GLU A 34 -5.14 -13.54 12.00
N VAL A 35 -4.20 -12.76 11.50
CA VAL A 35 -2.95 -13.28 10.91
C VAL A 35 -2.16 -14.04 11.98
N ALA A 36 -2.01 -13.48 13.17
CA ALA A 36 -1.32 -14.15 14.28
C ALA A 36 -2.01 -15.46 14.66
N ARG A 37 -3.35 -15.48 14.70
CA ARG A 37 -4.15 -16.68 15.05
C ARG A 37 -3.92 -17.85 14.09
N VAL A 38 -3.91 -17.59 12.79
CA VAL A 38 -3.80 -18.67 11.79
C VAL A 38 -2.38 -19.15 11.58
N LEU A 39 -1.39 -18.29 11.83
CA LEU A 39 0.02 -18.65 11.74
C LEU A 39 0.43 -19.56 12.90
N ARG A 40 1.10 -20.66 12.60
CA ARG A 40 1.73 -21.48 13.65
C ARG A 40 2.84 -20.72 14.38
N PRO A 41 3.20 -21.08 15.59
CA PRO A 41 4.39 -20.57 16.25
C PRO A 41 5.62 -20.73 15.33
N GLY A 42 6.35 -19.64 15.16
CA GLY A 42 7.49 -19.59 14.24
C GLY A 42 7.14 -19.42 12.76
N GLY A 43 5.85 -19.33 12.40
CA GLY A 43 5.40 -19.01 11.05
C GLY A 43 5.70 -17.55 10.66
N TYR A 44 5.70 -17.24 9.37
CA TYR A 44 6.09 -15.93 8.85
C TYR A 44 4.91 -15.15 8.30
N PHE A 45 4.93 -13.84 8.55
CA PHE A 45 4.07 -12.88 7.88
C PHE A 45 4.91 -11.89 7.09
N ILE A 46 4.65 -11.79 5.79
CA ILE A 46 5.31 -10.84 4.88
C ILE A 46 4.29 -9.78 4.48
N VAL A 47 4.57 -8.53 4.80
CA VAL A 47 3.77 -7.36 4.43
C VAL A 47 4.51 -6.57 3.35
N ASN A 48 3.86 -6.35 2.21
CA ASN A 48 4.32 -5.47 1.15
C ASN A 48 3.27 -4.38 0.92
N GLN A 49 3.59 -3.14 1.27
CA GLN A 49 2.64 -2.03 1.27
C GLN A 49 3.22 -0.77 0.64
N ASN A 50 2.32 0.12 0.23
CA ASN A 50 2.66 1.51 -0.05
C ASN A 50 2.60 2.30 1.26
N GLY A 51 3.58 3.17 1.49
CA GLY A 51 3.53 4.13 2.58
C GLY A 51 2.77 5.41 2.19
N THR A 52 2.50 6.25 3.17
CA THR A 52 1.72 7.50 3.03
C THR A 52 2.34 8.48 2.02
N GLU A 53 3.67 8.44 1.86
CA GLU A 53 4.38 9.26 0.88
C GLU A 53 4.19 8.79 -0.58
N ASN A 54 3.59 7.60 -0.80
CA ASN A 54 3.35 7.10 -2.15
C ASN A 54 2.30 7.97 -2.85
N LEU A 55 2.63 8.48 -4.06
CA LEU A 55 1.78 9.38 -4.86
C LEU A 55 1.37 10.66 -4.11
N LYS A 56 2.22 11.18 -3.23
CA LYS A 56 1.90 12.35 -2.39
C LYS A 56 1.51 13.59 -3.19
N GLU A 57 2.04 13.77 -4.40
CA GLU A 57 1.71 14.89 -5.28
C GLU A 57 0.24 14.90 -5.72
N PHE A 58 -0.40 13.72 -5.72
CA PHE A 58 -1.82 13.54 -5.94
C PHE A 58 -2.59 13.55 -4.60
N LEU A 59 -2.18 12.71 -3.66
CA LEU A 59 -2.91 12.49 -2.40
C LEU A 59 -3.01 13.76 -1.56
N SER A 60 -1.96 14.57 -1.49
CA SER A 60 -1.96 15.84 -0.73
C SER A 60 -3.03 16.84 -1.18
N LEU A 61 -3.54 16.72 -2.39
CA LEU A 61 -4.60 17.59 -2.91
C LEU A 61 -6.02 17.13 -2.50
N TYR A 62 -6.20 15.86 -2.15
CA TYR A 62 -7.52 15.27 -1.95
C TYR A 62 -7.68 14.51 -0.63
N MET A 63 -6.57 14.11 -0.02
CA MET A 63 -6.56 13.34 1.24
C MET A 63 -5.49 13.92 2.17
N PRO A 64 -5.80 14.96 2.95
CA PRO A 64 -4.83 15.51 3.88
C PRO A 64 -4.40 14.47 4.92
N LEU A 65 -3.12 14.45 5.23
CA LEU A 65 -2.49 13.53 6.20
C LEU A 65 -3.15 13.53 7.58
N SER A 66 -3.77 14.65 7.95
CA SER A 66 -4.55 14.77 9.19
C SER A 66 -5.73 13.80 9.29
N LEU A 67 -6.22 13.29 8.16
CA LEU A 67 -7.34 12.35 8.11
C LEU A 67 -6.89 10.89 7.99
N THR A 68 -5.71 10.64 7.42
CA THR A 68 -5.24 9.26 7.12
C THR A 68 -4.20 8.75 8.12
N GLY A 69 -3.55 9.66 8.87
CA GLY A 69 -2.39 9.31 9.69
C GLY A 69 -1.14 9.00 8.83
N ILE A 70 -0.05 8.69 9.50
CA ILE A 70 1.18 8.24 8.86
C ILE A 70 1.19 6.71 8.83
N TRP A 71 1.34 6.15 7.63
CA TRP A 71 1.57 4.73 7.41
C TRP A 71 2.89 4.56 6.69
N ASP A 72 3.86 3.96 7.36
CA ASP A 72 5.22 3.73 6.90
C ASP A 72 5.76 2.41 7.47
N VAL A 73 7.00 2.10 7.17
CA VAL A 73 7.67 0.89 7.68
C VAL A 73 7.67 0.84 9.20
N THR A 74 7.93 1.96 9.88
CA THR A 74 7.99 2.05 11.34
C THR A 74 6.63 1.81 11.97
N SER A 75 5.58 2.43 11.43
CA SER A 75 4.19 2.22 11.86
C SER A 75 3.76 0.76 11.70
N CYS A 76 4.16 0.13 10.58
CA CYS A 76 3.91 -1.28 10.33
C CYS A 76 4.64 -2.17 11.35
N GLN A 77 5.94 -1.93 11.58
CA GLN A 77 6.73 -2.68 12.57
C GLN A 77 6.12 -2.59 13.98
N ASN A 78 5.75 -1.39 14.42
CA ASN A 78 5.10 -1.18 15.72
C ASN A 78 3.78 -1.94 15.79
N THR A 79 2.94 -1.82 14.76
CA THR A 79 1.66 -2.52 14.68
C THR A 79 1.79 -4.04 14.79
N LEU A 80 2.80 -4.62 14.13
CA LEU A 80 3.05 -6.06 14.19
C LEU A 80 3.69 -6.47 15.52
N SER A 81 4.60 -5.67 16.07
CA SER A 81 5.21 -5.91 17.38
C SER A 81 4.17 -5.92 18.50
N ASP A 82 3.20 -4.99 18.47
CA ASP A 82 2.08 -4.93 19.40
C ASP A 82 1.16 -6.17 19.32
N ALA A 83 1.09 -6.81 18.15
CA ALA A 83 0.37 -8.08 17.95
C ALA A 83 1.18 -9.32 18.33
N GLY A 84 2.41 -9.13 18.87
CA GLY A 84 3.25 -10.23 19.34
C GLY A 84 4.26 -10.75 18.33
N PHE A 85 4.29 -10.22 17.09
CA PHE A 85 5.29 -10.62 16.11
C PHE A 85 6.70 -10.15 16.48
N LYS A 86 7.69 -10.95 16.11
CA LYS A 86 9.09 -10.52 16.06
C LYS A 86 9.41 -10.03 14.65
N ILE A 87 9.87 -8.79 14.53
CA ILE A 87 10.34 -8.26 13.25
C ILE A 87 11.72 -8.88 12.95
N GLU A 88 11.83 -9.54 11.81
CA GLU A 88 13.08 -10.18 11.37
C GLU A 88 13.82 -9.27 10.37
N GLU A 89 13.08 -8.65 9.45
CA GLU A 89 13.68 -7.84 8.39
C GLU A 89 12.68 -6.78 7.90
N SER A 90 13.19 -5.66 7.42
CA SER A 90 12.38 -4.65 6.73
C SER A 90 13.21 -3.88 5.71
N HIS A 91 12.58 -3.50 4.61
CA HIS A 91 13.16 -2.70 3.55
C HIS A 91 12.19 -1.63 3.09
N GLU A 92 12.74 -0.49 2.69
CA GLU A 92 12.02 0.63 2.09
C GLU A 92 12.59 0.92 0.71
N ASP A 93 11.70 1.29 -0.21
CA ASP A 93 12.06 1.74 -1.55
C ASP A 93 11.37 3.08 -1.84
N PHE A 94 12.18 4.12 -2.02
CA PHE A 94 11.76 5.43 -2.47
C PHE A 94 12.20 5.65 -3.91
N GLY A 95 11.23 5.95 -4.74
CA GLY A 95 11.46 6.20 -6.15
C GLY A 95 10.51 7.27 -6.69
N PHE A 96 10.37 7.28 -7.99
CA PHE A 96 9.40 8.16 -8.65
C PHE A 96 9.02 7.64 -10.04
N ILE A 97 7.83 8.01 -10.46
CA ILE A 97 7.34 7.84 -11.84
C ILE A 97 7.39 9.19 -12.55
N ARG A 98 7.88 9.21 -13.79
CA ARG A 98 7.85 10.40 -14.64
C ARG A 98 6.81 10.22 -15.74
N PHE A 99 5.96 11.23 -15.89
CA PHE A 99 4.95 11.29 -16.94
C PHE A 99 5.25 12.44 -17.88
N ARG A 100 5.40 12.17 -19.17
CA ARG A 100 5.73 13.17 -20.17
C ARG A 100 4.51 13.85 -20.79
N ASN A 101 3.32 13.33 -20.53
CA ASN A 101 2.05 13.92 -20.95
C ASN A 101 0.89 13.44 -20.08
N LEU A 102 -0.23 14.16 -20.15
CA LEU A 102 -1.42 13.85 -19.35
C LEU A 102 -2.04 12.49 -19.70
N ASN A 103 -1.86 12.01 -20.94
CA ASN A 103 -2.41 10.71 -21.32
C ASN A 103 -1.71 9.55 -20.60
N GLN A 104 -0.41 9.65 -20.36
CA GLN A 104 0.32 8.67 -19.52
C GLN A 104 -0.20 8.65 -18.09
N ILE A 105 -0.44 9.82 -17.49
CA ILE A 105 -1.04 9.93 -16.14
C ILE A 105 -2.42 9.26 -16.13
N ARG A 106 -3.25 9.58 -17.10
CA ARG A 106 -4.59 9.00 -17.21
C ARG A 106 -4.55 7.48 -17.41
N THR A 107 -3.62 6.98 -18.21
CA THR A 107 -3.42 5.54 -18.42
C THR A 107 -2.98 4.84 -17.14
N TYR A 108 -2.07 5.44 -16.38
CA TYR A 108 -1.67 4.94 -15.06
C TYR A 108 -2.86 4.82 -14.11
N PHE A 109 -3.64 5.90 -13.97
CA PHE A 109 -4.79 5.91 -13.07
C PHE A 109 -5.95 5.02 -13.52
N LYS A 110 -6.06 4.63 -14.80
CA LYS A 110 -7.06 3.61 -15.22
C LYS A 110 -6.97 2.32 -14.42
N THR A 111 -5.76 1.94 -13.99
CA THR A 111 -5.54 0.73 -13.19
C THR A 111 -5.43 1.05 -11.70
N ALA A 112 -4.72 2.12 -11.34
CA ALA A 112 -4.43 2.43 -9.94
C ALA A 112 -5.61 3.06 -9.18
N ALA A 113 -6.38 3.93 -9.86
CA ALA A 113 -7.57 4.61 -9.32
C ALA A 113 -8.47 5.05 -10.49
N PRO A 114 -9.35 4.16 -11.01
CA PRO A 114 -10.14 4.41 -12.22
C PRO A 114 -11.00 5.68 -12.16
N GLU A 115 -11.46 6.08 -11.00
CA GLU A 115 -12.22 7.30 -10.78
C GLU A 115 -11.41 8.56 -11.12
N VAL A 116 -10.10 8.56 -10.87
CA VAL A 116 -9.19 9.68 -11.21
C VAL A 116 -9.05 9.81 -12.72
N ALA A 117 -8.94 8.68 -13.41
CA ALA A 117 -8.84 8.66 -14.88
C ALA A 117 -10.17 9.03 -15.57
N GLY A 118 -11.30 8.73 -14.94
CA GLY A 118 -12.66 8.93 -15.48
C GLY A 118 -13.22 10.32 -15.26
N ASP A 119 -12.92 10.97 -14.15
CA ASP A 119 -13.49 12.26 -13.75
C ASP A 119 -12.44 13.38 -13.69
N VAL A 120 -12.02 13.84 -14.88
CA VAL A 120 -11.04 14.94 -14.99
C VAL A 120 -11.54 16.24 -14.34
N LYS A 121 -12.87 16.46 -14.30
CA LYS A 121 -13.43 17.70 -13.70
C LYS A 121 -13.24 17.68 -12.18
N LYS A 122 -13.51 16.56 -11.53
CA LYS A 122 -13.28 16.37 -10.09
C LYS A 122 -11.81 16.55 -9.72
N PHE A 123 -10.91 16.08 -10.58
CA PHE A 123 -9.47 16.09 -10.34
C PHE A 123 -8.72 17.19 -11.12
N VAL A 124 -9.43 18.28 -11.50
CA VAL A 124 -8.89 19.37 -12.34
C VAL A 124 -7.61 19.99 -11.75
N ASN A 125 -7.55 20.21 -10.45
CA ASN A 125 -6.36 20.81 -9.81
C ASN A 125 -5.11 19.95 -10.00
N PHE A 126 -5.25 18.63 -9.87
CA PHE A 126 -4.17 17.70 -10.11
C PHE A 126 -3.70 17.71 -11.57
N TYR A 127 -4.64 17.62 -12.51
CA TYR A 127 -4.31 17.62 -13.93
C TYR A 127 -3.72 18.95 -14.39
N THR A 128 -4.19 20.08 -13.83
CA THR A 128 -3.63 21.41 -14.10
C THR A 128 -2.19 21.53 -13.59
N LYS A 129 -1.95 21.09 -12.35
CA LYS A 129 -0.59 21.02 -11.79
C LYS A 129 0.32 20.20 -12.67
N ALA A 130 -0.10 18.98 -13.02
CA ALA A 130 0.68 18.08 -13.86
C ALA A 130 0.95 18.68 -15.25
N PHE A 131 -0.04 19.34 -15.87
CA PHE A 131 0.13 20.00 -17.15
C PHE A 131 1.18 21.10 -17.10
N ASN A 132 1.12 21.98 -16.08
CA ASN A 132 2.06 23.06 -15.91
C ASN A 132 3.50 22.55 -15.70
N GLU A 133 3.68 21.56 -14.85
CA GLU A 133 5.00 20.94 -14.62
C GLU A 133 5.55 20.27 -15.89
N ILE A 134 4.70 19.58 -16.66
CA ILE A 134 5.11 18.99 -17.95
C ILE A 134 5.56 20.07 -18.92
N LYS A 135 4.82 21.19 -18.99
CA LYS A 135 5.14 22.32 -19.87
C LYS A 135 6.47 22.97 -19.49
N GLU A 136 6.75 23.12 -18.21
CA GLU A 136 7.95 23.79 -17.69
C GLU A 136 9.18 22.87 -17.69
N ASN A 137 9.02 21.62 -17.28
CA ASN A 137 10.13 20.71 -16.99
C ASN A 137 10.24 19.54 -17.97
N GLY A 138 9.29 19.39 -18.90
CA GLY A 138 9.22 18.27 -19.85
C GLY A 138 8.61 17.01 -19.27
N PHE A 139 8.30 16.97 -17.97
CA PHE A 139 7.64 15.85 -17.28
C PHE A 139 6.99 16.27 -15.97
N PHE A 140 6.00 15.50 -15.53
CA PHE A 140 5.45 15.52 -14.19
C PHE A 140 5.99 14.33 -13.41
N LYS A 141 6.38 14.57 -12.15
CA LYS A 141 6.97 13.57 -11.27
C LYS A 141 6.00 13.21 -10.16
N MET A 142 5.77 11.91 -9.94
CA MET A 142 5.08 11.41 -8.75
C MET A 142 6.00 10.50 -7.94
N THR A 143 6.02 10.71 -6.64
CA THR A 143 6.79 9.91 -5.69
C THR A 143 6.22 8.49 -5.60
N THR A 144 7.09 7.51 -5.54
CA THR A 144 6.73 6.14 -5.13
C THR A 144 7.39 5.84 -3.79
N TYR A 145 6.63 5.27 -2.86
CA TYR A 145 7.13 4.77 -1.60
C TYR A 145 6.51 3.44 -1.28
N ARG A 146 7.34 2.43 -1.15
CA ARG A 146 6.95 1.07 -0.81
C ARG A 146 7.83 0.55 0.32
N PHE A 147 7.28 -0.39 1.08
CA PHE A 147 8.08 -1.08 2.09
C PHE A 147 7.67 -2.56 2.19
N ILE A 148 8.61 -3.37 2.64
CA ILE A 148 8.40 -4.76 3.01
C ILE A 148 8.80 -4.92 4.47
N VAL A 149 7.97 -5.67 5.22
CA VAL A 149 8.29 -6.12 6.58
C VAL A 149 8.13 -7.64 6.62
N VAL A 150 9.15 -8.31 7.10
CA VAL A 150 9.13 -9.75 7.39
C VAL A 150 9.04 -9.91 8.90
N ALA A 151 7.97 -10.53 9.35
CA ALA A 151 7.68 -10.74 10.76
C ALA A 151 7.46 -12.21 11.06
N ARG A 152 7.86 -12.66 12.23
CA ARG A 152 7.74 -14.04 12.71
C ARG A 152 6.75 -14.12 13.85
N ASN A 153 5.79 -15.01 13.77
CA ASN A 153 4.87 -15.31 14.88
C ASN A 153 5.65 -15.96 16.03
N LYS A 154 5.44 -15.53 17.28
CA LYS A 154 6.13 -16.06 18.46
C LYS A 154 5.55 -17.38 18.93
#